data_4440343eb9d12e370967abe3b8397502
#
_entry.id   4440343eb9d12e370967abe3b8397502
#
_cell.length_a   1.000
_cell.length_b   1.000
_cell.length_c   1.000
_cell.angle_alpha   90.00
_cell.angle_beta   90.00
_cell.angle_gamma   90.00
#
_symmetry.space_group_name_H-M   'P 1'
#
loop_
_entity.id
_entity.type
_entity.pdbx_description
1 polymer ?
#
loop_
_entity_poly.entity_id
_entity_poly.type
_entity_poly.pdbx_seq_one_letter_code
_entity_poly.pdbx_strand_id
1 'polypeptide(L)'
;MIAIGADHGGYKLKEKIKKYFDENNIDYKDYGTYSEERTDYPIYAKKVAEAMVSGNADKGILICRSGYGMTVVANKFKGVRAASVTSIDYAKAAKADDDINLLTLSGDNTSENEAIEMINAWLETDFKGGRYQERLDMLEKIENENMK
;
A
#
# COMPACT_ATOMS: atom_id res chain seq x y z
N MET A 1 -5.16 -5.17 -10.40
CA MET A 1 -4.31 -4.01 -10.75
C MET A 1 -3.90 -3.28 -9.47
N ILE A 2 -2.69 -2.78 -9.44
CA ILE A 2 -2.14 -2.06 -8.30
C ILE A 2 -2.29 -0.55 -8.51
N ALA A 3 -2.82 0.16 -7.52
CA ALA A 3 -2.79 1.62 -7.50
C ALA A 3 -1.53 2.07 -6.76
N ILE A 4 -0.71 2.91 -7.36
CA ILE A 4 0.50 3.42 -6.72
C ILE A 4 0.47 4.94 -6.64
N GLY A 5 0.90 5.48 -5.50
CA GLY A 5 0.96 6.91 -5.28
C GLY A 5 2.08 7.28 -4.32
N ALA A 6 2.48 8.54 -4.36
CA ALA A 6 3.53 9.06 -3.49
C ALA A 6 3.38 10.58 -3.38
N ASP A 7 3.91 11.14 -2.30
CA ASP A 7 4.19 12.57 -2.24
C ASP A 7 5.59 12.85 -2.79
N HIS A 8 6.07 14.07 -2.65
CA HIS A 8 7.40 14.45 -3.14
C HIS A 8 8.54 13.64 -2.50
N GLY A 9 8.37 13.20 -1.25
CA GLY A 9 9.38 12.38 -0.56
C GLY A 9 9.43 10.93 -1.04
N GLY A 10 8.38 10.46 -1.68
CA GLY A 10 8.32 9.10 -2.23
C GLY A 10 8.41 9.04 -3.75
N TYR A 11 8.44 10.18 -4.41
CA TYR A 11 8.40 10.24 -5.88
C TYR A 11 9.50 9.42 -6.56
N LYS A 12 10.75 9.59 -6.13
CA LYS A 12 11.87 8.86 -6.75
C LYS A 12 11.73 7.36 -6.63
N LEU A 13 11.36 6.87 -5.45
CA LEU A 13 11.16 5.44 -5.22
C LEU A 13 9.97 4.94 -6.04
N LYS A 14 8.89 5.70 -6.12
CA LYS A 14 7.72 5.35 -6.93
C LYS A 14 8.12 5.15 -8.40
N GLU A 15 8.93 6.05 -8.96
CA GLU A 15 9.35 5.93 -10.35
C GLU A 15 10.20 4.69 -10.59
N LYS A 16 11.07 4.32 -9.64
CA LYS A 16 11.86 3.09 -9.73
C LYS A 16 11.01 1.84 -9.67
N ILE A 17 10.01 1.84 -8.79
CA ILE A 17 9.06 0.72 -8.68
C ILE A 17 8.24 0.58 -9.97
N LYS A 18 7.77 1.69 -10.53
CA LYS A 18 7.04 1.67 -11.80
C LYS A 18 7.88 1.07 -12.93
N LYS A 19 9.15 1.44 -13.00
CA LYS A 19 10.06 0.88 -14.00
C LYS A 19 10.16 -0.64 -13.87
N TYR A 20 10.30 -1.13 -12.64
CA TYR A 20 10.31 -2.56 -12.37
C TYR A 20 9.00 -3.22 -12.80
N PHE A 21 7.87 -2.62 -12.51
CA PHE A 21 6.56 -3.12 -12.93
C PHE A 21 6.43 -3.19 -14.45
N ASP A 22 6.89 -2.16 -15.15
CA ASP A 22 6.87 -2.14 -16.62
C ASP A 22 7.74 -3.26 -17.20
N GLU A 23 8.93 -3.47 -16.64
CA GLU A 23 9.86 -4.50 -17.09
C GLU A 23 9.37 -5.93 -16.80
N ASN A 24 8.49 -6.11 -15.83
CA ASN A 24 8.00 -7.42 -15.39
C ASN A 24 6.51 -7.64 -15.68
N ASN A 25 5.90 -6.78 -16.49
CA ASN A 25 4.50 -6.88 -16.91
C ASN A 25 3.53 -6.93 -15.72
N ILE A 26 3.83 -6.17 -14.67
CA ILE A 26 2.94 -6.02 -13.51
C ILE A 26 2.04 -4.82 -13.76
N ASP A 27 0.73 -5.05 -13.75
CA ASP A 27 -0.27 -4.04 -14.08
C ASP A 27 -0.47 -3.06 -12.92
N TYR A 28 -0.40 -1.76 -13.22
CA TYR A 28 -0.56 -0.71 -12.20
C TYR A 28 -1.13 0.57 -12.82
N LYS A 29 -1.62 1.44 -11.96
CA LYS A 29 -1.96 2.82 -12.34
C LYS A 29 -1.31 3.79 -11.35
N ASP A 30 -0.66 4.82 -11.90
CA ASP A 30 -0.01 5.87 -11.13
C ASP A 30 -1.01 6.99 -10.81
N TYR A 31 -1.23 7.25 -9.54
CA TYR A 31 -2.12 8.31 -9.05
C TYR A 31 -1.38 9.58 -8.60
N GLY A 32 -0.10 9.70 -8.92
CA GLY A 32 0.73 10.86 -8.58
C GLY A 32 1.51 10.64 -7.28
N THR A 33 2.33 11.62 -6.88
CA THR A 33 2.64 12.86 -7.61
C THR A 33 3.50 12.60 -8.84
N TYR A 34 3.69 13.63 -9.66
CA TYR A 34 4.42 13.51 -10.94
C TYR A 34 5.70 14.35 -10.99
N SER A 35 6.14 14.87 -9.85
CA SER A 35 7.39 15.65 -9.75
C SER A 35 7.90 15.63 -8.30
N GLU A 36 9.07 16.19 -8.09
CA GLU A 36 9.66 16.36 -6.76
C GLU A 36 9.21 17.64 -6.05
N GLU A 37 8.33 18.41 -6.65
CA GLU A 37 7.79 19.61 -6.02
C GLU A 37 7.00 19.24 -4.77
N ARG A 38 7.18 20.04 -3.71
CA ARG A 38 6.51 19.83 -2.44
C ARG A 38 5.01 19.72 -2.62
N THR A 39 4.43 18.65 -2.06
CA THR A 39 3.00 18.38 -2.08
C THR A 39 2.63 17.61 -0.81
N ASP A 40 1.34 17.47 -0.54
CA ASP A 40 0.85 16.88 0.69
C ASP A 40 0.43 15.41 0.50
N TYR A 41 0.95 14.53 1.35
CA TYR A 41 0.72 13.09 1.24
C TYR A 41 -0.77 12.68 1.28
N PRO A 42 -1.67 13.34 2.05
CA PRO A 42 -3.08 12.92 2.10
C PRO A 42 -3.78 12.96 0.75
N ILE A 43 -3.37 13.85 -0.15
CA ILE A 43 -3.94 13.93 -1.51
C ILE A 43 -3.82 12.59 -2.24
N TYR A 44 -2.64 12.00 -2.19
CA TYR A 44 -2.33 10.77 -2.93
C TYR A 44 -2.81 9.52 -2.20
N ALA A 45 -2.73 9.52 -0.87
CA ALA A 45 -3.29 8.45 -0.06
C ALA A 45 -4.80 8.31 -0.31
N LYS A 46 -5.50 9.44 -0.36
CA LYS A 46 -6.92 9.46 -0.67
C LYS A 46 -7.21 8.89 -2.07
N LYS A 47 -6.46 9.31 -3.08
CA LYS A 47 -6.66 8.83 -4.46
C LYS A 47 -6.49 7.33 -4.58
N VAL A 48 -5.45 6.79 -3.99
CA VAL A 48 -5.19 5.34 -4.03
C VAL A 48 -6.26 4.57 -3.25
N ALA A 49 -6.60 5.03 -2.05
CA ALA A 49 -7.64 4.37 -1.24
C ALA A 49 -9.00 4.40 -1.93
N GLU A 50 -9.37 5.52 -2.54
CA GLU A 50 -10.61 5.62 -3.31
C GLU A 50 -10.64 4.68 -4.51
N ALA A 51 -9.52 4.53 -5.20
CA ALA A 51 -9.40 3.57 -6.30
C ALA A 51 -9.66 2.14 -5.82
N MET A 52 -9.18 1.79 -4.64
CA MET A 52 -9.40 0.48 -4.06
C MET A 52 -10.86 0.29 -3.62
N VAL A 53 -11.43 1.27 -2.95
CA VAL A 53 -12.83 1.21 -2.49
C VAL A 53 -13.81 1.11 -3.66
N SER A 54 -13.53 1.82 -4.76
CA SER A 54 -14.40 1.80 -5.95
C SER A 54 -14.22 0.57 -6.83
N GLY A 55 -13.25 -0.30 -6.53
CA GLY A 55 -12.98 -1.49 -7.32
C GLY A 55 -12.08 -1.26 -8.54
N ASN A 56 -11.55 -0.05 -8.72
CA ASN A 56 -10.62 0.24 -9.82
C ASN A 56 -9.22 -0.36 -9.59
N ALA A 57 -8.91 -0.71 -8.36
CA ALA A 57 -7.69 -1.41 -7.99
C ALA A 57 -7.99 -2.37 -6.84
N ASP A 58 -7.30 -3.49 -6.78
CA ASP A 58 -7.44 -4.47 -5.69
C ASP A 58 -6.34 -4.34 -4.63
N LYS A 59 -5.23 -3.70 -4.98
CA LYS A 59 -4.10 -3.47 -4.09
C LYS A 59 -3.56 -2.05 -4.24
N GLY A 60 -2.90 -1.58 -3.21
CA GLY A 60 -2.30 -0.25 -3.22
C GLY A 60 -0.87 -0.23 -2.70
N ILE A 61 -0.10 0.75 -3.18
CA ILE A 61 1.23 1.06 -2.66
C ILE A 61 1.32 2.58 -2.53
N LEU A 62 1.69 3.04 -1.34
CA LEU A 62 1.85 4.45 -1.06
C LEU A 62 3.22 4.73 -0.43
N ILE A 63 3.87 5.80 -0.86
CA ILE A 63 5.22 6.14 -0.44
C ILE A 63 5.27 7.62 -0.04
N CYS A 64 5.74 7.88 1.17
CA CYS A 64 6.11 9.22 1.61
C CYS A 64 7.44 9.10 2.34
N ARG A 65 7.92 10.16 3.00
CA ARG A 65 9.23 10.09 3.65
C ARG A 65 9.33 8.96 4.65
N SER A 66 8.34 8.82 5.56
CA SER A 66 8.33 7.77 6.59
C SER A 66 7.43 6.58 6.28
N GLY A 67 6.40 6.79 5.46
CA GLY A 67 5.34 5.82 5.23
C GLY A 67 4.18 5.93 6.23
N TYR A 68 4.39 6.54 7.38
CA TYR A 68 3.39 6.57 8.45
C TYR A 68 2.16 7.41 8.12
N GLY A 69 2.36 8.59 7.55
CA GLY A 69 1.23 9.46 7.17
C GLY A 69 0.32 8.80 6.16
N MET A 70 0.90 8.13 5.18
CA MET A 70 0.16 7.36 4.17
C MET A 70 -0.67 6.25 4.82
N THR A 71 -0.09 5.56 5.81
CA THR A 71 -0.78 4.49 6.55
C THR A 71 -2.00 5.03 7.29
N VAL A 72 -1.83 6.14 7.98
CA VAL A 72 -2.92 6.75 8.77
C VAL A 72 -4.09 7.13 7.88
N VAL A 73 -3.82 7.80 6.75
CA VAL A 73 -4.89 8.23 5.84
C VAL A 73 -5.57 7.03 5.19
N ALA A 74 -4.79 6.09 4.67
CA ALA A 74 -5.33 4.92 3.96
C ALA A 74 -6.28 4.12 4.85
N ASN A 75 -5.95 3.96 6.12
CA ASN A 75 -6.78 3.21 7.08
C ASN A 75 -8.07 3.93 7.49
N LYS A 76 -8.32 5.13 6.99
CA LYS A 76 -9.59 5.83 7.19
C LYS A 76 -10.66 5.42 6.18
N PHE A 77 -10.36 4.51 5.28
CA PHE A 77 -11.28 4.04 4.25
C PHE A 77 -11.70 2.59 4.54
N LYS A 78 -13.01 2.32 4.52
CA LYS A 78 -13.52 0.98 4.75
C LYS A 78 -12.97 -0.01 3.72
N GLY A 79 -12.54 -1.17 4.20
CA GLY A 79 -11.99 -2.21 3.34
C GLY A 79 -10.53 -2.04 2.98
N VAL A 80 -9.91 -0.91 3.36
CA VAL A 80 -8.48 -0.70 3.18
C VAL A 80 -7.75 -1.09 4.46
N ARG A 81 -6.83 -2.02 4.35
CA ARG A 81 -5.96 -2.48 5.44
C ARG A 81 -4.53 -2.15 5.04
N ALA A 82 -4.05 -1.01 5.53
CA ALA A 82 -2.73 -0.49 5.19
C ALA A 82 -1.73 -0.77 6.32
N ALA A 83 -0.53 -1.16 5.94
CA ALA A 83 0.57 -1.34 6.88
C ALA A 83 1.89 -0.87 6.27
N SER A 84 2.73 -0.27 7.12
CA SER A 84 4.08 0.10 6.76
C SER A 84 5.01 -1.08 7.02
N VAL A 85 5.78 -1.48 6.02
CA VAL A 85 6.68 -2.63 6.14
C VAL A 85 8.13 -2.20 5.91
N THR A 86 9.04 -2.86 6.63
CA THR A 86 10.47 -2.54 6.60
C THR A 86 11.34 -3.77 6.33
N SER A 87 10.75 -4.94 6.16
CA SER A 87 11.49 -6.17 5.86
C SER A 87 10.64 -7.13 5.04
N ILE A 88 11.30 -8.09 4.40
CA ILE A 88 10.65 -9.13 3.63
C ILE A 88 9.76 -9.98 4.54
N ASP A 89 10.24 -10.35 5.72
CA ASP A 89 9.47 -11.17 6.65
C ASP A 89 8.19 -10.46 7.11
N TYR A 90 8.25 -9.17 7.40
CA TYR A 90 7.06 -8.41 7.78
C TYR A 90 6.12 -8.18 6.60
N ALA A 91 6.64 -8.05 5.39
CA ALA A 91 5.79 -7.97 4.19
C ALA A 91 4.99 -9.26 3.99
N LYS A 92 5.63 -10.41 4.19
CA LYS A 92 4.95 -11.71 4.14
C LYS A 92 3.91 -11.87 5.25
N ALA A 93 4.30 -11.54 6.49
CA ALA A 93 3.39 -11.63 7.64
C ALA A 93 2.17 -10.73 7.48
N ALA A 94 2.35 -9.53 6.95
CA ALA A 94 1.27 -8.59 6.71
C ALA A 94 0.20 -9.20 5.82
N LYS A 95 0.60 -9.87 4.73
CA LYS A 95 -0.33 -10.53 3.83
C LYS A 95 -0.89 -11.81 4.43
N ALA A 96 -0.03 -12.66 4.98
CA ALA A 96 -0.42 -13.97 5.48
C ALA A 96 -1.40 -13.89 6.65
N ASP A 97 -1.17 -12.97 7.58
CA ASP A 97 -1.93 -12.89 8.83
C ASP A 97 -3.10 -11.92 8.77
N ASP A 98 -2.93 -10.75 8.14
CA ASP A 98 -3.92 -9.67 8.20
C ASP A 98 -4.48 -9.29 6.83
N ASP A 99 -4.09 -10.00 5.80
CA ASP A 99 -4.49 -9.73 4.42
C ASP A 99 -4.36 -8.25 4.07
N ILE A 100 -3.20 -7.69 4.43
CA ILE A 100 -2.90 -6.28 4.13
C ILE A 100 -2.98 -6.07 2.62
N ASN A 101 -3.82 -5.15 2.21
CA ASN A 101 -4.06 -4.87 0.79
C ASN A 101 -3.45 -3.56 0.31
N LEU A 102 -2.81 -2.81 1.21
CA LEU A 102 -2.08 -1.59 0.86
C LEU A 102 -0.79 -1.55 1.65
N LEU A 103 0.35 -1.54 0.96
CA LEU A 103 1.66 -1.35 1.58
C LEU A 103 2.05 0.12 1.57
N THR A 104 2.60 0.59 2.68
CA THR A 104 3.23 1.90 2.71
C THR A 104 4.72 1.73 2.94
N LEU A 105 5.50 2.54 2.24
CA LEU A 105 6.95 2.48 2.25
C LEU A 105 7.54 3.84 2.60
N SER A 106 8.72 3.81 3.22
CA SER A 106 9.52 5.02 3.50
C SER A 106 10.43 5.32 2.31
N GLY A 107 10.23 6.45 1.67
CA GLY A 107 11.13 6.89 0.60
C GLY A 107 12.53 7.22 1.10
N ASP A 108 12.66 7.65 2.36
CA ASP A 108 13.95 8.01 2.95
C ASP A 108 14.77 6.80 3.39
N ASN A 109 14.11 5.71 3.80
CA ASN A 109 14.79 4.57 4.43
C ASN A 109 14.68 3.25 3.65
N THR A 110 14.09 3.26 2.47
CA THR A 110 13.92 2.05 1.66
C THR A 110 14.67 2.18 0.35
N SER A 111 15.60 1.27 0.09
CA SER A 111 16.30 1.22 -1.20
C SER A 111 15.37 0.63 -2.26
N GLU A 112 15.73 0.83 -3.53
CA GLU A 112 15.00 0.23 -4.66
C GLU A 112 14.90 -1.29 -4.53
N ASN A 113 16.02 -1.96 -4.24
CA ASN A 113 16.04 -3.41 -4.10
C ASN A 113 15.19 -3.89 -2.94
N GLU A 114 15.29 -3.24 -1.78
CA GLU A 114 14.46 -3.58 -0.63
C GLU A 114 12.96 -3.44 -0.95
N ALA A 115 12.58 -2.35 -1.60
CA ALA A 115 11.19 -2.11 -1.96
C ALA A 115 10.67 -3.20 -2.89
N ILE A 116 11.43 -3.55 -3.92
CA ILE A 116 11.04 -4.57 -4.90
C ILE A 116 10.92 -5.94 -4.22
N GLU A 117 11.86 -6.30 -3.36
CA GLU A 117 11.83 -7.58 -2.64
C GLU A 117 10.62 -7.67 -1.71
N MET A 118 10.32 -6.60 -0.97
CA MET A 118 9.16 -6.56 -0.08
C MET A 118 7.84 -6.62 -0.85
N ILE A 119 7.75 -5.88 -1.96
CA ILE A 119 6.55 -5.89 -2.81
C ILE A 119 6.31 -7.28 -3.39
N ASN A 120 7.35 -7.92 -3.93
CA ASN A 120 7.22 -9.27 -4.48
C ASN A 120 6.83 -10.29 -3.42
N ALA A 121 7.44 -10.22 -2.24
CA ALA A 121 7.09 -11.09 -1.12
C ALA A 121 5.62 -10.94 -0.73
N TRP A 122 5.14 -9.71 -0.68
CA TRP A 122 3.74 -9.40 -0.39
C TRP A 122 2.79 -9.92 -1.48
N LEU A 123 3.13 -9.70 -2.75
CA LEU A 123 2.30 -10.15 -3.87
C LEU A 123 2.22 -11.68 -3.96
N GLU A 124 3.31 -12.37 -3.64
CA GLU A 124 3.43 -13.83 -3.76
C GLU A 124 2.89 -14.61 -2.56
N THR A 125 2.62 -13.92 -1.44
CA THR A 125 2.16 -14.58 -0.22
C THR A 125 0.65 -14.70 -0.22
N ASP A 126 0.13 -15.87 0.14
CA ASP A 126 -1.30 -16.12 0.27
C ASP A 126 -1.77 -15.81 1.69
N PHE A 127 -3.00 -15.32 1.81
CA PHE A 127 -3.65 -15.15 3.09
C PHE A 127 -3.99 -16.52 3.68
N LYS A 128 -3.71 -16.71 4.98
CA LYS A 128 -3.90 -17.99 5.66
C LYS A 128 -5.36 -18.42 5.80
N GLY A 129 -6.30 -17.49 5.89
CA GLY A 129 -7.70 -17.81 6.10
C GLY A 129 -7.97 -18.38 7.50
N GLY A 130 -8.99 -19.23 7.63
CA GLY A 130 -9.34 -19.87 8.90
C GLY A 130 -9.55 -18.86 10.04
N ARG A 131 -8.85 -19.06 11.16
CA ARG A 131 -8.95 -18.14 12.31
C ARG A 131 -8.51 -16.71 11.98
N TYR A 132 -7.66 -16.54 10.98
CA TYR A 132 -7.24 -15.20 10.54
C TYR A 132 -8.40 -14.49 9.84
N GLN A 133 -9.21 -15.21 9.09
CA GLN A 133 -10.43 -14.67 8.49
C GLN A 133 -11.44 -14.24 9.58
N GLU A 134 -11.57 -15.00 10.66
CA GLU A 134 -12.44 -14.64 11.77
C GLU A 134 -12.05 -13.28 12.36
N ARG A 135 -10.74 -12.99 12.44
CA ARG A 135 -10.23 -11.70 12.92
C ARG A 135 -10.55 -10.58 11.95
N LEU A 136 -10.47 -10.82 10.64
CA LEU A 136 -10.86 -9.83 9.62
C LEU A 136 -12.36 -9.56 9.67
N ASP A 137 -13.17 -10.56 9.96
CA ASP A 137 -14.62 -10.39 10.12
C ASP A 137 -14.92 -9.48 11.33
N MET A 138 -14.17 -9.63 12.40
CA MET A 138 -14.26 -8.75 13.58
C MET A 138 -13.86 -7.32 13.23
N LEU A 139 -12.80 -7.16 12.41
CA LEU A 139 -12.34 -5.86 11.94
C LEU A 139 -13.43 -5.17 11.11
N GLU A 140 -14.05 -5.90 10.19
CA GLU A 140 -15.13 -5.39 9.36
C GLU A 140 -16.31 -4.92 10.20
N LYS A 141 -16.64 -5.65 11.25
CA LYS A 141 -17.69 -5.25 12.19
C LYS A 141 -17.35 -3.92 12.87
N ILE A 142 -16.10 -3.76 13.31
CA ILE A 142 -15.62 -2.53 13.91
C ILE A 142 -15.71 -1.37 12.92
N GLU A 143 -15.30 -1.59 11.67
CA GLU A 143 -15.43 -0.58 10.62
C GLU A 143 -16.88 -0.13 10.44
N ASN A 144 -17.80 -1.07 10.37
CA ASN A 144 -19.22 -0.79 10.16
C ASN A 144 -19.84 -0.04 11.35
N GLU A 145 -19.34 -0.24 12.55
CA GLU A 145 -19.80 0.46 13.75
C GLU A 145 -19.25 1.88 13.82
N ASN A 146 -18.04 2.12 13.35
CA ASN A 146 -17.30 3.37 13.57
C ASN A 146 -17.13 4.24 12.32
N MET A 147 -17.14 3.65 11.15
CA MET A 147 -16.93 4.36 9.87
C MET A 147 -18.27 4.45 9.13
N LYS A 148 -19.13 5.28 9.63
CA LYS A 148 -20.45 5.52 9.01
C LYS A 148 -20.35 6.58 7.94
#